data_d4f8641c3abb9f0ec213f83f536753ac
#
_entry.id   d4f8641c3abb9f0ec213f83f536753ac
#
_cell.length_a   1.000
_cell.length_b   1.000
_cell.length_c   1.000
_cell.angle_alpha   90.00
_cell.angle_beta   90.00
_cell.angle_gamma   90.00
#
_symmetry.space_group_name_H-M   'P 1'
#
loop_
_entity.id
_entity.type
_entity.pdbx_description
1 polymer ?
#
loop_
_entity_poly.entity_id
_entity_poly.type
_entity_poly.pdbx_seq_one_letter_code
_entity_poly.pdbx_strand_id
1 'polypeptide(L)'
;VFVVKIGRQKTDAAASIHLTTDAENVTVPTTVDFAAGEALKEVKIAFDIAVGTTASYTITIPEEDSYVYGSPKVTVNIKRDYTWLNIGTGYYTSQLFGEGWDQPVLKAKEANIYKLEDCITKGYPIMFTLSDDNQELIGWDPQPTGYDKTDYGMLYFAAAGMERKGNVLSFPMQGLVVLDSGKWGVLYQGFTETLEMPEGF
;
A
#
# COMPACT_ATOMS: atom_id res chain seq x y z
N VAL A 1 -14.28 -4.42 8.15
CA VAL A 1 -15.72 -4.31 7.82
C VAL A 1 -15.95 -2.94 7.20
N PHE A 2 -16.64 -2.88 6.09
CA PHE A 2 -17.13 -1.64 5.48
C PHE A 2 -18.65 -1.80 5.22
N VAL A 3 -19.30 -0.69 4.83
CA VAL A 3 -20.76 -0.63 4.65
C VAL A 3 -21.08 -0.32 3.20
N VAL A 4 -21.93 -1.14 2.59
CA VAL A 4 -22.54 -0.85 1.28
C VAL A 4 -24.00 -0.48 1.50
N LYS A 5 -24.48 0.54 0.78
CA LYS A 5 -25.89 0.94 0.79
C LYS A 5 -26.62 0.36 -0.41
N ILE A 6 -27.68 -0.39 -0.15
CA ILE A 6 -28.55 -0.97 -1.17
C ILE A 6 -29.88 -0.26 -1.12
N GLY A 7 -30.29 0.27 -2.25
CA GLY A 7 -31.56 0.97 -2.41
C GLY A 7 -32.51 0.23 -3.32
N ARG A 8 -33.83 0.39 -3.08
CA ARG A 8 -34.89 -0.07 -3.96
C ARG A 8 -35.94 1.01 -4.22
N GLN A 9 -36.58 0.96 -5.35
CA GLN A 9 -37.62 1.93 -5.74
C GLN A 9 -39.00 1.54 -5.24
N LYS A 10 -39.40 0.25 -5.42
CA LYS A 10 -40.68 -0.25 -4.99
C LYS A 10 -40.63 -0.64 -3.52
N THR A 11 -41.44 0.01 -2.70
CA THR A 11 -41.44 -0.16 -1.24
C THR A 11 -42.77 -0.62 -0.65
N ASP A 12 -43.77 -0.83 -1.47
CA ASP A 12 -45.13 -1.17 -1.10
C ASP A 12 -45.27 -2.57 -0.44
N ALA A 13 -44.32 -3.46 -0.70
CA ALA A 13 -44.24 -4.79 -0.10
C ALA A 13 -42.85 -5.08 0.46
N ALA A 14 -42.75 -6.12 1.31
CA ALA A 14 -41.44 -6.68 1.69
C ALA A 14 -40.77 -7.32 0.46
N ALA A 15 -39.44 -7.35 0.45
CA ALA A 15 -38.64 -7.97 -0.61
C ALA A 15 -37.30 -8.46 -0.09
N SER A 16 -36.78 -9.53 -0.66
CA SER A 16 -35.41 -10.02 -0.48
C SER A 16 -34.61 -9.80 -1.75
N ILE A 17 -33.41 -9.25 -1.65
CA ILE A 17 -32.51 -9.01 -2.76
C ILE A 17 -31.27 -9.89 -2.56
N HIS A 18 -30.87 -10.66 -3.58
CA HIS A 18 -29.67 -11.46 -3.54
C HIS A 18 -28.42 -10.62 -3.79
N LEU A 19 -27.33 -11.01 -3.15
CA LEU A 19 -26.02 -10.44 -3.37
C LEU A 19 -25.00 -11.53 -3.71
N THR A 20 -24.10 -11.20 -4.62
CA THR A 20 -22.96 -12.05 -4.98
C THR A 20 -21.66 -11.23 -4.96
N THR A 21 -20.54 -11.91 -4.84
CA THR A 21 -19.20 -11.31 -4.95
C THR A 21 -18.30 -12.21 -5.79
N ASP A 22 -17.31 -11.61 -6.42
CA ASP A 22 -16.26 -12.28 -7.19
C ASP A 22 -15.02 -12.64 -6.36
N ALA A 23 -15.02 -12.34 -5.05
CA ALA A 23 -13.86 -12.51 -4.18
C ALA A 23 -14.10 -13.53 -3.06
N GLU A 24 -13.16 -14.46 -2.88
CA GLU A 24 -13.21 -15.52 -1.85
C GLU A 24 -12.95 -14.99 -0.43
N ASN A 25 -12.16 -13.93 -0.31
CA ASN A 25 -11.77 -13.33 0.99
C ASN A 25 -12.72 -12.22 1.45
N VAL A 26 -13.90 -12.13 0.85
CA VAL A 26 -14.96 -11.18 1.20
C VAL A 26 -16.23 -11.91 1.54
N THR A 27 -16.78 -11.66 2.71
CA THR A 27 -18.05 -12.26 3.13
C THR A 27 -19.17 -11.25 2.90
N VAL A 28 -20.05 -11.59 1.94
CA VAL A 28 -21.25 -10.85 1.59
C VAL A 28 -22.46 -11.65 2.07
N PRO A 29 -23.47 -11.03 2.71
CA PRO A 29 -24.74 -11.71 2.97
C PRO A 29 -25.35 -12.18 1.65
N THR A 30 -25.85 -13.40 1.60
CA THR A 30 -26.49 -13.94 0.36
C THR A 30 -27.77 -13.22 0.03
N THR A 31 -28.47 -12.68 1.05
CA THR A 31 -29.72 -11.93 0.88
C THR A 31 -29.74 -10.70 1.77
N VAL A 32 -30.46 -9.68 1.32
CA VAL A 32 -30.79 -8.47 2.08
C VAL A 32 -32.28 -8.30 2.07
N ASP A 33 -32.90 -8.42 3.26
CA ASP A 33 -34.35 -8.35 3.42
C ASP A 33 -34.79 -6.92 3.73
N PHE A 34 -35.76 -6.44 2.98
CA PHE A 34 -36.40 -5.15 3.15
C PHE A 34 -37.84 -5.33 3.66
N ALA A 35 -38.19 -4.62 4.71
CA ALA A 35 -39.58 -4.53 5.14
C ALA A 35 -40.41 -3.64 4.17
N ALA A 36 -41.73 -3.76 4.21
CA ALA A 36 -42.58 -2.81 3.52
C ALA A 36 -42.32 -1.38 4.01
N GLY A 37 -42.21 -0.43 3.08
CA GLY A 37 -41.88 0.96 3.33
C GLY A 37 -40.37 1.25 3.39
N GLU A 38 -39.51 0.24 3.47
CA GLU A 38 -38.05 0.42 3.55
C GLU A 38 -37.43 0.58 2.17
N ALA A 39 -36.80 1.73 1.89
CA ALA A 39 -36.22 2.05 0.59
C ALA A 39 -34.69 1.87 0.52
N LEU A 40 -34.01 1.88 1.67
CA LEU A 40 -32.55 1.85 1.77
C LEU A 40 -32.13 0.94 2.92
N LYS A 41 -31.08 0.15 2.69
CA LYS A 41 -30.47 -0.69 3.73
C LYS A 41 -28.97 -0.61 3.71
N GLU A 42 -28.36 -0.53 4.90
CA GLU A 42 -26.93 -0.63 5.10
C GLU A 42 -26.54 -2.09 5.32
N VAL A 43 -25.61 -2.57 4.53
CA VAL A 43 -25.11 -3.94 4.57
C VAL A 43 -23.67 -3.93 5.00
N LYS A 44 -23.35 -4.59 6.10
CA LYS A 44 -21.96 -4.75 6.57
C LYS A 44 -21.30 -5.90 5.83
N ILE A 45 -20.17 -5.60 5.22
CA ILE A 45 -19.36 -6.57 4.48
C ILE A 45 -18.09 -6.82 5.28
N ALA A 46 -17.79 -8.08 5.56
CA ALA A 46 -16.55 -8.49 6.17
C ALA A 46 -15.53 -8.86 5.09
N PHE A 47 -14.26 -8.60 5.35
CA PHE A 47 -13.16 -8.96 4.48
C PHE A 47 -11.99 -9.48 5.31
N ASP A 48 -11.22 -10.39 4.73
CA ASP A 48 -9.97 -10.90 5.28
C ASP A 48 -8.87 -10.80 4.22
N ILE A 49 -8.12 -9.69 4.26
CA ILE A 49 -6.97 -9.45 3.41
C ILE A 49 -5.72 -9.28 4.28
N ALA A 50 -4.58 -9.72 3.77
CA ALA A 50 -3.31 -9.60 4.49
C ALA A 50 -2.93 -8.13 4.71
N VAL A 51 -2.26 -7.85 5.82
CA VAL A 51 -1.67 -6.53 6.07
C VAL A 51 -0.63 -6.21 5.00
N GLY A 52 -0.54 -4.97 4.56
CA GLY A 52 0.34 -4.52 3.49
C GLY A 52 -0.17 -4.80 2.08
N THR A 53 -1.40 -5.33 1.92
CA THR A 53 -1.96 -5.65 0.62
C THR A 53 -3.12 -4.75 0.22
N THR A 54 -3.39 -4.72 -1.08
CA THR A 54 -4.58 -4.09 -1.68
C THR A 54 -5.40 -5.17 -2.37
N ALA A 55 -6.71 -5.17 -2.16
CA ALA A 55 -7.66 -6.04 -2.86
C ALA A 55 -8.76 -5.20 -3.52
N SER A 56 -9.21 -5.65 -4.69
CA SER A 56 -10.36 -5.11 -5.39
C SER A 56 -11.39 -6.23 -5.57
N TYR A 57 -12.64 -5.94 -5.32
CA TYR A 57 -13.72 -6.91 -5.51
C TYR A 57 -15.01 -6.19 -5.88
N THR A 58 -15.90 -6.93 -6.52
CA THR A 58 -17.19 -6.44 -6.99
C THR A 58 -18.31 -7.12 -6.21
N ILE A 59 -19.25 -6.34 -5.71
CA ILE A 59 -20.52 -6.83 -5.18
C ILE A 59 -21.58 -6.59 -6.25
N THR A 60 -22.36 -7.61 -6.54
CA THR A 60 -23.35 -7.61 -7.62
C THR A 60 -24.72 -7.99 -7.08
N ILE A 61 -25.76 -7.27 -7.49
CA ILE A 61 -27.14 -7.68 -7.43
C ILE A 61 -27.44 -8.40 -8.76
N PRO A 62 -27.87 -9.69 -8.76
CA PRO A 62 -28.20 -10.41 -9.96
C PRO A 62 -29.30 -9.73 -10.81
N GLU A 63 -29.34 -10.03 -12.08
CA GLU A 63 -30.23 -9.37 -13.04
C GLU A 63 -31.71 -9.48 -12.65
N GLU A 64 -32.12 -10.65 -12.12
CA GLU A 64 -33.49 -10.92 -11.67
C GLU A 64 -33.96 -10.02 -10.51
N ASP A 65 -33.01 -9.53 -9.68
CA ASP A 65 -33.29 -8.66 -8.55
C ASP A 65 -32.98 -7.18 -8.85
N SER A 66 -32.44 -6.87 -10.02
CA SER A 66 -32.00 -5.52 -10.39
C SER A 66 -33.05 -4.79 -11.23
N TYR A 67 -33.03 -3.46 -11.17
CA TYR A 67 -33.76 -2.60 -12.07
C TYR A 67 -33.01 -2.38 -13.38
N VAL A 68 -33.71 -2.30 -14.51
CA VAL A 68 -33.14 -2.07 -15.86
C VAL A 68 -32.27 -0.82 -15.90
N TYR A 69 -32.61 0.21 -15.14
CA TYR A 69 -31.87 1.48 -15.06
C TYR A 69 -31.09 1.63 -13.73
N GLY A 70 -30.96 0.56 -12.97
CA GLY A 70 -30.19 0.56 -11.71
C GLY A 70 -28.70 0.38 -11.93
N SER A 71 -27.92 0.62 -10.88
CA SER A 71 -26.50 0.27 -10.82
C SER A 71 -26.36 -0.99 -9.97
N PRO A 72 -26.44 -2.21 -10.57
CA PRO A 72 -26.47 -3.45 -9.82
C PRO A 72 -25.09 -3.87 -9.31
N LYS A 73 -24.04 -3.12 -9.62
CA LYS A 73 -22.66 -3.46 -9.25
C LYS A 73 -21.98 -2.31 -8.53
N VAL A 74 -21.18 -2.66 -7.55
CA VAL A 74 -20.23 -1.75 -6.90
C VAL A 74 -18.87 -2.42 -6.78
N THR A 75 -17.81 -1.77 -7.28
CA THR A 75 -16.43 -2.21 -7.08
C THR A 75 -15.84 -1.43 -5.92
N VAL A 76 -15.23 -2.16 -4.99
CA VAL A 76 -14.61 -1.62 -3.78
C VAL A 76 -13.14 -1.98 -3.78
N ASN A 77 -12.28 -0.98 -3.56
CA ASN A 77 -10.85 -1.17 -3.37
C ASN A 77 -10.52 -0.99 -1.89
N ILE A 78 -9.90 -1.99 -1.30
CA ILE A 78 -9.44 -1.96 0.09
C ILE A 78 -7.92 -2.04 0.09
N LYS A 79 -7.30 -1.10 0.78
CA LYS A 79 -5.89 -1.17 1.19
C LYS A 79 -5.85 -1.42 2.69
N ARG A 80 -5.18 -2.50 3.11
CA ARG A 80 -4.89 -2.76 4.51
C ARG A 80 -3.42 -2.44 4.77
N ASP A 81 -3.16 -1.22 5.25
CA ASP A 81 -1.80 -0.75 5.53
C ASP A 81 -1.25 -1.35 6.82
N TYR A 82 0.08 -1.25 7.01
CA TYR A 82 0.76 -1.62 8.24
C TYR A 82 0.47 -0.60 9.36
N THR A 83 0.58 -1.07 10.61
CA THR A 83 0.60 -0.19 11.78
C THR A 83 2.04 0.29 11.98
N TRP A 84 2.30 1.55 11.69
CA TRP A 84 3.63 2.13 11.80
C TRP A 84 3.94 2.61 13.21
N LEU A 85 5.06 2.17 13.75
CA LEU A 85 5.60 2.58 15.05
C LEU A 85 6.86 3.39 14.82
N ASN A 86 6.94 4.61 15.38
CA ASN A 86 8.18 5.37 15.38
C ASN A 86 9.14 4.72 16.37
N ILE A 87 10.29 4.24 15.89
CA ILE A 87 11.33 3.58 16.70
C ILE A 87 12.50 4.50 17.03
N GLY A 88 12.41 5.77 16.65
CA GLY A 88 13.39 6.80 16.95
C GLY A 88 13.87 7.55 15.70
N THR A 89 14.88 8.39 15.89
CA THR A 89 15.53 9.14 14.82
C THR A 89 16.91 8.52 14.58
N GLY A 90 17.14 8.15 13.33
CA GLY A 90 18.45 7.75 12.81
C GLY A 90 19.10 8.89 12.04
N TYR A 91 20.23 8.61 11.38
CA TYR A 91 20.90 9.55 10.50
C TYR A 91 21.09 8.95 9.12
N TYR A 92 20.50 9.57 8.11
CA TYR A 92 20.63 9.15 6.72
C TYR A 92 21.74 9.94 6.04
N THR A 93 22.62 9.24 5.31
CA THR A 93 23.67 9.89 4.50
C THR A 93 23.52 9.44 3.07
N SER A 94 23.32 10.40 2.17
CA SER A 94 23.26 10.17 0.75
C SER A 94 24.60 10.46 0.08
N GLN A 95 25.21 9.42 -0.49
CA GLN A 95 26.40 9.60 -1.31
C GLN A 95 26.04 10.26 -2.64
N LEU A 96 24.85 9.96 -3.18
CA LEU A 96 24.43 10.53 -4.47
C LEU A 96 24.23 12.05 -4.39
N PHE A 97 23.61 12.53 -3.29
CA PHE A 97 23.36 13.97 -3.11
C PHE A 97 24.48 14.69 -2.33
N GLY A 98 25.40 13.94 -1.72
CA GLY A 98 26.56 14.49 -0.99
C GLY A 98 26.22 15.15 0.34
N GLU A 99 25.09 14.78 0.96
CA GLU A 99 24.60 15.35 2.22
C GLU A 99 23.96 14.30 3.12
N GLY A 100 23.68 14.67 4.38
CA GLY A 100 23.02 13.80 5.34
C GLY A 100 22.12 14.60 6.28
N TRP A 101 21.15 13.90 6.90
CA TRP A 101 20.14 14.50 7.77
C TRP A 101 19.60 13.53 8.79
N ASP A 102 19.01 14.10 9.85
CA ASP A 102 18.25 13.34 10.84
C ASP A 102 17.01 12.74 10.18
N GLN A 103 16.82 11.43 10.30
CA GLN A 103 15.76 10.69 9.66
C GLN A 103 14.91 9.94 10.67
N PRO A 104 13.64 10.29 10.86
CA PRO A 104 12.70 9.45 11.61
C PRO A 104 12.56 8.07 10.97
N VAL A 105 12.68 7.03 11.80
CA VAL A 105 12.57 5.64 11.36
C VAL A 105 11.30 5.03 11.92
N LEU A 106 10.45 4.54 11.03
CA LEU A 106 9.24 3.81 11.37
C LEU A 106 9.45 2.32 11.10
N LYS A 107 8.85 1.49 11.95
CA LYS A 107 8.80 0.03 11.80
C LYS A 107 7.36 -0.44 11.76
N ALA A 108 7.03 -1.35 10.86
CA ALA A 108 5.76 -2.03 10.86
C ALA A 108 5.63 -2.94 12.10
N LYS A 109 4.47 -2.88 12.78
CA LYS A 109 4.19 -3.74 13.93
C LYS A 109 4.07 -5.21 13.53
N GLU A 110 3.55 -5.45 12.34
CA GLU A 110 3.16 -6.77 11.84
C GLU A 110 4.26 -7.48 11.03
N ALA A 111 5.34 -6.77 10.68
CA ALA A 111 6.41 -7.29 9.83
C ALA A 111 7.74 -6.57 10.07
N ASN A 112 8.85 -7.17 9.64
CA ASN A 112 10.17 -6.55 9.75
C ASN A 112 10.44 -5.57 8.59
N ILE A 113 9.50 -4.65 8.37
CA ILE A 113 9.51 -3.62 7.34
C ILE A 113 9.75 -2.27 7.99
N TYR A 114 10.63 -1.50 7.39
CA TYR A 114 11.02 -0.16 7.83
C TYR A 114 10.57 0.87 6.81
N LYS A 115 10.24 2.07 7.28
CA LYS A 115 9.83 3.19 6.46
C LYS A 115 10.54 4.47 6.92
N LEU A 116 11.14 5.17 5.97
CA LEU A 116 11.73 6.49 6.12
C LEU A 116 10.76 7.47 5.46
N GLU A 117 9.96 8.17 6.26
CA GLU A 117 9.05 9.19 5.71
C GLU A 117 9.83 10.41 5.25
N ASP A 118 9.42 10.98 4.12
CA ASP A 118 10.03 12.19 3.58
C ASP A 118 11.57 12.11 3.43
N CYS A 119 12.09 10.92 3.07
CA CYS A 119 13.53 10.65 3.14
C CYS A 119 14.36 11.56 2.22
N ILE A 120 14.12 11.52 0.91
CA ILE A 120 14.81 12.39 -0.07
C ILE A 120 13.96 13.63 -0.35
N THR A 121 12.68 13.42 -0.60
CA THR A 121 11.73 14.49 -0.89
C THR A 121 10.45 14.27 -0.12
N LYS A 122 9.87 15.34 0.39
CA LYS A 122 8.63 15.29 1.14
C LYS A 122 7.51 14.59 0.35
N GLY A 123 6.81 13.65 0.99
CA GLY A 123 5.73 12.87 0.40
C GLY A 123 6.19 11.60 -0.33
N TYR A 124 7.49 11.32 -0.34
CA TYR A 124 8.07 10.13 -0.98
C TYR A 124 8.82 9.28 0.05
N PRO A 125 8.11 8.34 0.71
CA PRO A 125 8.75 7.46 1.67
C PRO A 125 9.64 6.43 0.97
N ILE A 126 10.71 6.03 1.64
CA ILE A 126 11.53 4.88 1.28
C ILE A 126 11.21 3.74 2.24
N MET A 127 10.94 2.55 1.71
CA MET A 127 10.64 1.35 2.50
C MET A 127 11.59 0.22 2.15
N PHE A 128 11.94 -0.58 3.16
CA PHE A 128 12.76 -1.78 2.98
C PHE A 128 12.40 -2.85 4.00
N THR A 129 12.63 -4.10 3.62
CA THR A 129 12.38 -5.28 4.47
C THR A 129 13.69 -5.94 4.83
N LEU A 130 13.90 -6.18 6.12
CA LEU A 130 15.05 -6.92 6.62
C LEU A 130 14.67 -8.34 7.04
N SER A 131 15.67 -9.24 7.11
CA SER A 131 15.56 -10.54 7.76
C SER A 131 15.17 -10.38 9.23
N ASP A 132 14.66 -11.46 9.85
CA ASP A 132 14.20 -11.42 11.25
C ASP A 132 15.32 -11.03 12.24
N ASP A 133 16.58 -11.33 11.91
CA ASP A 133 17.77 -10.95 12.67
C ASP A 133 18.36 -9.59 12.25
N ASN A 134 17.73 -8.90 11.30
CA ASN A 134 18.17 -7.62 10.75
C ASN A 134 19.56 -7.65 10.08
N GLN A 135 20.03 -8.80 9.61
CA GLN A 135 21.35 -8.91 8.99
C GLN A 135 21.33 -8.80 7.46
N GLU A 136 20.18 -9.06 6.84
CA GLU A 136 20.05 -9.10 5.39
C GLU A 136 18.90 -8.24 4.89
N LEU A 137 19.08 -7.63 3.73
CA LEU A 137 18.00 -6.98 2.98
C LEU A 137 17.21 -8.04 2.22
N ILE A 138 15.94 -8.22 2.58
CA ILE A 138 15.05 -9.19 1.91
C ILE A 138 14.27 -8.53 0.78
N GLY A 139 13.88 -7.25 0.93
CA GLY A 139 13.08 -6.58 -0.07
C GLY A 139 13.35 -5.08 -0.17
N TRP A 140 13.59 -4.65 -1.40
CA TRP A 140 13.66 -3.24 -1.80
C TRP A 140 13.28 -3.15 -3.28
N ASP A 141 12.02 -2.92 -3.57
CA ASP A 141 11.58 -2.63 -4.94
C ASP A 141 12.00 -1.21 -5.35
N PRO A 142 12.17 -0.93 -6.64
CA PRO A 142 12.41 0.43 -7.12
C PRO A 142 11.37 1.42 -6.60
N GLN A 143 11.82 2.44 -5.86
CA GLN A 143 10.94 3.40 -5.19
C GLN A 143 11.23 4.82 -5.64
N PRO A 144 10.19 5.65 -5.88
CA PRO A 144 10.38 7.03 -6.28
C PRO A 144 10.98 7.84 -5.13
N THR A 145 11.98 8.65 -5.44
CA THR A 145 12.64 9.54 -4.46
C THR A 145 11.96 10.89 -4.31
N GLY A 146 11.08 11.26 -5.25
CA GLY A 146 10.53 12.60 -5.41
C GLY A 146 11.46 13.59 -6.12
N TYR A 147 12.69 13.19 -6.43
CA TYR A 147 13.59 14.00 -7.25
C TYR A 147 13.26 13.81 -8.74
N ASP A 148 12.70 14.84 -9.36
CA ASP A 148 12.19 14.84 -10.74
C ASP A 148 13.02 15.70 -11.71
N LYS A 149 14.22 16.15 -11.28
CA LYS A 149 15.08 17.07 -12.06
C LYS A 149 16.13 16.33 -12.91
N THR A 150 15.88 15.05 -13.21
CA THR A 150 16.71 14.34 -14.19
C THR A 150 16.20 14.63 -15.62
N ASP A 151 17.04 14.40 -16.64
CA ASP A 151 16.63 14.51 -18.05
C ASP A 151 15.53 13.50 -18.44
N TYR A 152 15.28 12.50 -17.57
CA TYR A 152 14.28 11.43 -17.75
C TYR A 152 13.14 11.51 -16.72
N GLY A 153 13.02 12.62 -15.97
CA GLY A 153 11.99 12.82 -14.95
C GLY A 153 12.35 12.18 -13.61
N MET A 154 11.39 11.50 -12.97
CA MET A 154 11.50 10.95 -11.63
C MET A 154 12.67 9.97 -11.47
N LEU A 155 13.49 10.21 -10.45
CA LEU A 155 14.53 9.29 -10.01
C LEU A 155 13.94 8.26 -9.02
N TYR A 156 14.28 7.00 -9.24
CA TYR A 156 13.93 5.87 -8.36
C TYR A 156 15.19 5.27 -7.74
N PHE A 157 15.10 4.86 -6.49
CA PHE A 157 16.16 4.13 -5.81
C PHE A 157 15.84 2.63 -5.77
N ALA A 158 16.85 1.82 -6.09
CA ALA A 158 16.84 0.37 -5.96
C ALA A 158 18.12 -0.09 -5.27
N ALA A 159 18.00 -0.86 -4.19
CA ALA A 159 19.14 -1.45 -3.49
C ALA A 159 19.40 -2.87 -4.02
N ALA A 160 20.67 -3.19 -4.25
CA ALA A 160 21.11 -4.53 -4.66
C ALA A 160 21.36 -5.48 -3.46
N GLY A 161 21.40 -4.93 -2.25
CA GLY A 161 21.68 -5.62 -0.99
C GLY A 161 21.94 -4.64 0.14
N MET A 162 22.45 -5.15 1.25
CA MET A 162 22.79 -4.36 2.42
C MET A 162 24.01 -4.96 3.13
N GLU A 163 24.85 -4.09 3.66
CA GLU A 163 25.88 -4.45 4.65
C GLU A 163 25.51 -3.81 5.98
N ARG A 164 25.60 -4.58 7.07
CA ARG A 164 25.36 -4.09 8.42
C ARG A 164 26.66 -4.03 9.22
N LYS A 165 26.92 -2.88 9.85
CA LYS A 165 28.02 -2.71 10.80
C LYS A 165 27.53 -2.01 12.06
N GLY A 166 27.28 -2.78 13.09
CA GLY A 166 26.62 -2.27 14.30
C GLY A 166 25.20 -1.82 14.02
N ASN A 167 24.91 -0.53 14.25
CA ASN A 167 23.64 0.11 13.93
C ASN A 167 23.60 0.81 12.55
N VAL A 168 24.70 0.74 11.79
CA VAL A 168 24.78 1.34 10.45
C VAL A 168 24.42 0.30 9.38
N LEU A 169 23.44 0.64 8.56
CA LEU A 169 23.03 -0.10 7.37
C LEU A 169 23.55 0.63 6.13
N SER A 170 24.28 -0.08 5.28
CA SER A 170 24.85 0.46 4.03
C SER A 170 24.19 -0.25 2.86
N PHE A 171 23.61 0.51 1.96
CA PHE A 171 22.87 0.00 0.81
C PHE A 171 23.61 0.36 -0.48
N PRO A 172 24.26 -0.61 -1.16
CA PRO A 172 24.72 -0.41 -2.54
C PRO A 172 23.53 -0.16 -3.46
N MET A 173 23.51 0.99 -4.14
CA MET A 173 22.33 1.51 -4.82
C MET A 173 22.49 1.63 -6.33
N GLN A 174 21.34 1.61 -6.98
CA GLN A 174 21.15 2.07 -8.36
C GLN A 174 20.10 3.19 -8.38
N GLY A 175 20.39 4.25 -9.11
CA GLY A 175 19.43 5.28 -9.48
C GLY A 175 18.80 4.94 -10.81
N LEU A 176 17.49 4.69 -10.81
CA LEU A 176 16.73 4.25 -11.97
C LEU A 176 15.80 5.36 -12.46
N VAL A 177 15.47 5.32 -13.74
CA VAL A 177 14.45 6.17 -14.37
C VAL A 177 13.54 5.31 -15.25
N VAL A 178 12.35 5.80 -15.54
CA VAL A 178 11.45 5.17 -16.51
C VAL A 178 11.65 5.84 -17.85
N LEU A 179 12.11 5.08 -18.84
CA LEU A 179 12.33 5.55 -20.21
C LEU A 179 10.98 5.71 -20.96
N ASP A 180 10.96 6.43 -22.06
CA ASP A 180 9.77 6.61 -22.92
C ASP A 180 9.15 5.29 -23.39
N SER A 181 9.96 4.23 -23.47
CA SER A 181 9.50 2.87 -23.77
C SER A 181 8.76 2.18 -22.64
N GLY A 182 8.66 2.82 -21.45
CA GLY A 182 8.12 2.22 -20.21
C GLY A 182 9.07 1.26 -19.51
N LYS A 183 10.31 1.12 -19.97
CA LYS A 183 11.32 0.25 -19.36
C LYS A 183 12.18 1.02 -18.37
N TRP A 184 12.76 0.30 -17.41
CA TRP A 184 13.75 0.84 -16.48
C TRP A 184 15.07 1.13 -17.20
N GLY A 185 15.61 2.31 -16.98
CA GLY A 185 16.97 2.70 -17.34
C GLY A 185 17.80 2.95 -16.08
N VAL A 186 19.07 2.56 -16.08
CA VAL A 186 20.01 2.88 -15.01
C VAL A 186 20.65 4.24 -15.32
N LEU A 187 20.39 5.23 -14.47
CA LEU A 187 20.96 6.58 -14.61
C LEU A 187 22.21 6.74 -13.74
N TYR A 188 22.18 6.22 -12.51
CA TYR A 188 23.30 6.25 -11.58
C TYR A 188 23.57 4.85 -11.04
N GLN A 189 24.84 4.51 -10.83
CA GLN A 189 25.26 3.25 -10.23
C GLN A 189 26.55 3.41 -9.44
N GLY A 190 26.82 2.46 -8.55
CA GLY A 190 28.08 2.41 -7.78
C GLY A 190 28.15 3.46 -6.68
N PHE A 191 27.02 3.87 -6.13
CA PHE A 191 26.94 4.70 -4.94
C PHE A 191 26.30 3.91 -3.80
N THR A 192 26.54 4.38 -2.58
CA THR A 192 26.04 3.74 -1.34
C THR A 192 25.31 4.77 -0.52
N GLU A 193 24.05 4.45 -0.20
CA GLU A 193 23.27 5.18 0.79
C GLU A 193 23.46 4.53 2.14
N THR A 194 23.55 5.30 3.23
CA THR A 194 23.70 4.74 4.56
C THR A 194 22.64 5.27 5.52
N LEU A 195 22.21 4.41 6.42
CA LEU A 195 21.29 4.76 7.49
C LEU A 195 21.89 4.28 8.81
N GLU A 196 22.26 5.22 9.67
CA GLU A 196 22.49 4.91 11.07
C GLU A 196 21.15 4.80 11.77
N MET A 197 20.85 3.58 12.25
CA MET A 197 19.57 3.28 12.90
C MET A 197 19.52 3.90 14.30
N PRO A 198 18.33 4.17 14.83
CA PRO A 198 18.16 4.66 16.19
C PRO A 198 18.80 3.73 17.23
N GLU A 199 19.12 4.29 18.39
CA GLU A 199 19.70 3.54 19.50
C GLU A 199 18.76 2.40 19.94
N GLY A 200 19.32 1.21 20.13
CA GLY A 200 18.56 0.02 20.52
C GLY A 200 18.01 -0.84 19.36
N PHE A 201 18.39 -0.52 18.12
CA PHE A 201 18.08 -1.32 16.92
C PHE A 201 18.80 -2.68 16.88
#